data_8d0ecf8d0441ac06d9eeb5adc2bcfe12
#
_entry.id   8d0ecf8d0441ac06d9eeb5adc2bcfe12
#
_cell.length_a   1.000
_cell.length_b   1.000
_cell.length_c   1.000
_cell.angle_alpha   90.00
_cell.angle_beta   90.00
_cell.angle_gamma   90.00
#
_symmetry.space_group_name_H-M   'P 1'
#
loop_
_entity.id
_entity.type
_entity.pdbx_description
1 polymer ?
#
loop_
_entity_poly.entity_id
_entity_poly.type
_entity_poly.pdbx_seq_one_letter_code
_entity_poly.pdbx_strand_id
1 'polypeptide(L)'
;ATKGPVQDGILRLNHNANPLGIPPKAHAAMMAAMDEVPHYPGPRDETLIAKIAQIHGVSDEQVVLGAGSTEVIRMAMGAYASPDARLLQANPTYENAMDYAEPYTYRLEQVPLTDDFAHDVERMRRLAEGWTEPTVVYICNPNNPTGTITPSAELDDWFASASDNVFFIVDEAYYPFVNDSRYWSAEKWANERPNVLITRTFSKLYGIAGLR
;
A
#
# COMPACT_ATOMS: atom_id res chain seq x y z
N ALA A 1 -17.26 -21.79 6.62
CA ALA A 1 -16.23 -21.46 5.64
C ALA A 1 -16.86 -21.53 4.25
N THR A 2 -17.11 -20.39 3.63
CA THR A 2 -17.49 -20.35 2.23
C THR A 2 -16.26 -20.80 1.44
N LYS A 3 -16.39 -21.93 0.74
CA LYS A 3 -15.36 -22.36 -0.21
C LYS A 3 -15.20 -21.22 -1.20
N GLY A 4 -14.02 -20.65 -1.30
CA GLY A 4 -13.69 -19.74 -2.39
C GLY A 4 -14.01 -20.41 -3.73
N PRO A 5 -14.24 -19.65 -4.81
CA PRO A 5 -14.69 -20.21 -6.08
C PRO A 5 -13.61 -21.15 -6.64
N VAL A 6 -13.69 -22.41 -6.28
CA VAL A 6 -13.05 -23.50 -7.03
C VAL A 6 -13.97 -23.75 -8.21
N GLN A 7 -13.72 -23.06 -9.31
CA GLN A 7 -14.33 -23.44 -10.58
C GLN A 7 -13.53 -24.61 -11.15
N ASP A 8 -14.21 -25.70 -11.40
CA ASP A 8 -13.68 -26.87 -12.14
C ASP A 8 -12.43 -27.56 -11.58
N GLY A 9 -12.28 -27.61 -10.25
CA GLY A 9 -11.13 -28.29 -9.62
C GLY A 9 -9.80 -27.55 -9.72
N ILE A 10 -9.78 -26.33 -10.24
CA ILE A 10 -8.57 -25.50 -10.34
C ILE A 10 -8.31 -24.77 -9.03
N LEU A 11 -7.16 -25.01 -8.42
CA LEU A 11 -6.67 -24.26 -7.28
C LEU A 11 -6.05 -22.94 -7.76
N ARG A 12 -6.67 -21.81 -7.42
CA ARG A 12 -6.17 -20.48 -7.78
C ARG A 12 -5.19 -19.99 -6.72
N LEU A 13 -3.90 -19.90 -7.09
CA LEU A 13 -2.82 -19.41 -6.23
C LEU A 13 -2.23 -18.07 -6.72
N ASN A 14 -2.80 -17.49 -7.77
CA ASN A 14 -2.24 -16.32 -8.48
C ASN A 14 -2.79 -14.95 -8.03
N HIS A 15 -3.67 -14.89 -7.03
CA HIS A 15 -4.30 -13.63 -6.61
C HIS A 15 -4.07 -13.25 -5.15
N ASN A 16 -3.38 -14.06 -4.36
CA ASN A 16 -3.16 -13.84 -2.93
C ASN A 16 -4.48 -13.51 -2.18
N ALA A 17 -5.58 -14.18 -2.58
CA ALA A 17 -6.86 -14.05 -1.90
C ALA A 17 -6.84 -14.81 -0.57
N ASN A 18 -7.57 -14.31 0.44
CA ASN A 18 -7.66 -15.00 1.71
C ASN A 18 -8.49 -16.29 1.60
N PRO A 19 -7.90 -17.48 1.77
CA PRO A 19 -8.64 -18.75 1.63
C PRO A 19 -9.62 -18.99 2.77
N LEU A 20 -9.51 -18.28 3.89
CA LEU A 20 -10.41 -18.39 5.04
C LEU A 20 -11.73 -17.63 4.81
N GLY A 21 -11.81 -16.78 3.77
CA GLY A 21 -12.98 -15.99 3.45
C GLY A 21 -13.17 -14.78 4.37
N ILE A 22 -14.39 -14.28 4.41
CA ILE A 22 -14.77 -13.07 5.15
C ILE A 22 -15.04 -13.43 6.62
N PRO A 23 -14.59 -12.63 7.61
CA PRO A 23 -14.96 -12.82 8.99
C PRO A 23 -16.49 -12.81 9.19
N PRO A 24 -17.07 -13.72 9.98
CA PRO A 24 -18.53 -13.83 10.13
C PRO A 24 -19.22 -12.53 10.55
N LYS A 25 -18.61 -11.74 11.42
CA LYS A 25 -19.16 -10.43 11.84
C LYS A 25 -19.18 -9.42 10.68
N ALA A 26 -18.12 -9.40 9.86
CA ALA A 26 -18.06 -8.52 8.69
C ALA A 26 -19.11 -8.94 7.66
N HIS A 27 -19.26 -10.24 7.40
CA HIS A 27 -20.29 -10.76 6.51
C HIS A 27 -21.70 -10.37 6.99
N ALA A 28 -22.02 -10.55 8.27
CA ALA A 28 -23.31 -10.18 8.83
C ALA A 28 -23.58 -8.66 8.72
N ALA A 29 -22.58 -7.82 8.97
CA ALA A 29 -22.70 -6.37 8.83
C ALA A 29 -22.95 -5.95 7.37
N MET A 30 -22.26 -6.58 6.41
CA MET A 30 -22.50 -6.32 4.98
C MET A 30 -23.91 -6.70 4.56
N MET A 31 -24.40 -7.87 4.99
CA MET A 31 -25.78 -8.30 4.70
C MET A 31 -26.81 -7.36 5.30
N ALA A 32 -26.59 -6.87 6.52
CA ALA A 32 -27.49 -5.90 7.14
C ALA A 32 -27.48 -4.52 6.45
N ALA A 33 -26.40 -4.17 5.76
CA ALA A 33 -26.29 -2.91 5.03
C ALA A 33 -26.85 -2.95 3.59
N MET A 34 -27.29 -4.11 3.11
CA MET A 34 -27.78 -4.25 1.72
C MET A 34 -28.99 -3.38 1.40
N ASP A 35 -29.88 -3.15 2.35
CA ASP A 35 -31.06 -2.32 2.16
C ASP A 35 -30.72 -0.82 1.97
N GLU A 36 -29.47 -0.47 2.26
CA GLU A 36 -28.99 0.91 2.17
C GLU A 36 -28.24 1.20 0.87
N VAL A 37 -27.91 0.16 0.10
CA VAL A 37 -27.17 0.28 -1.18
C VAL A 37 -27.81 1.27 -2.19
N PRO A 38 -29.15 1.44 -2.25
CA PRO A 38 -29.76 2.41 -3.16
C PRO A 38 -29.47 3.89 -2.79
N HIS A 39 -28.94 4.15 -1.60
CA HIS A 39 -28.68 5.51 -1.14
C HIS A 39 -27.19 5.86 -1.32
N TYR A 40 -26.91 7.12 -1.65
CA TYR A 40 -25.53 7.61 -1.64
C TYR A 40 -24.96 7.54 -0.22
N PRO A 41 -23.66 7.23 -0.05
CA PRO A 41 -23.07 6.90 1.25
C PRO A 41 -23.14 8.04 2.30
N GLY A 42 -23.21 9.30 1.88
CA GLY A 42 -23.31 10.42 2.78
C GLY A 42 -22.26 10.39 3.91
N PRO A 43 -22.64 10.61 5.17
CA PRO A 43 -21.71 10.66 6.32
C PRO A 43 -21.03 9.33 6.70
N ARG A 44 -21.27 8.25 5.99
CA ARG A 44 -20.69 6.92 6.33
C ARG A 44 -19.22 6.82 6.04
N ASP A 45 -18.75 7.48 4.98
CA ASP A 45 -17.33 7.57 4.68
C ASP A 45 -16.61 8.29 5.82
N GLU A 46 -17.22 9.34 6.36
CA GLU A 46 -16.72 10.05 7.54
C GLU A 46 -16.64 9.12 8.76
N THR A 47 -17.63 8.23 8.95
CA THR A 47 -17.62 7.25 10.05
C THR A 47 -16.46 6.25 9.93
N LEU A 48 -16.17 5.76 8.72
CA LEU A 48 -15.06 4.86 8.47
C LEU A 48 -13.73 5.57 8.63
N ILE A 49 -13.61 6.79 8.09
CA ILE A 49 -12.42 7.65 8.23
C ILE A 49 -12.13 7.90 9.71
N ALA A 50 -13.13 8.38 10.48
CA ALA A 50 -12.98 8.63 11.91
C ALA A 50 -12.57 7.38 12.70
N LYS A 51 -13.10 6.20 12.31
CA LYS A 51 -12.73 4.93 12.95
C LYS A 51 -11.29 4.53 12.65
N ILE A 52 -10.83 4.70 11.42
CA ILE A 52 -9.45 4.45 11.04
C ILE A 52 -8.54 5.44 11.76
N ALA A 53 -8.85 6.72 11.71
CA ALA A 53 -8.10 7.78 12.39
C ALA A 53 -7.95 7.50 13.90
N GLN A 54 -9.05 7.12 14.57
CA GLN A 54 -9.02 6.73 15.98
C GLN A 54 -8.10 5.53 16.27
N ILE A 55 -8.13 4.50 15.40
CA ILE A 55 -7.31 3.29 15.58
C ILE A 55 -5.82 3.61 15.45
N HIS A 56 -5.48 4.53 14.54
CA HIS A 56 -4.11 4.87 14.20
C HIS A 56 -3.59 6.14 14.90
N GLY A 57 -4.42 6.81 15.71
CA GLY A 57 -4.02 8.00 16.45
C GLY A 57 -3.69 9.21 15.57
N VAL A 58 -4.37 9.33 14.42
CA VAL A 58 -4.20 10.41 13.45
C VAL A 58 -5.48 11.26 13.34
N SER A 59 -5.42 12.40 12.64
CA SER A 59 -6.61 13.17 12.32
C SER A 59 -7.35 12.57 11.12
N ASP A 60 -8.66 12.87 11.03
CA ASP A 60 -9.50 12.42 9.90
C ASP A 60 -8.95 12.92 8.55
N GLU A 61 -8.34 14.09 8.53
CA GLU A 61 -7.72 14.68 7.33
C GLU A 61 -6.49 13.92 6.81
N GLN A 62 -5.89 13.07 7.64
CA GLN A 62 -4.76 12.20 7.27
C GLN A 62 -5.20 10.84 6.71
N VAL A 63 -6.50 10.60 6.61
CA VAL A 63 -7.04 9.32 6.12
C VAL A 63 -7.73 9.51 4.78
N VAL A 64 -7.29 8.73 3.78
CA VAL A 64 -7.90 8.69 2.45
C VAL A 64 -8.41 7.29 2.17
N LEU A 65 -9.65 7.18 1.73
CA LEU A 65 -10.26 5.93 1.29
C LEU A 65 -10.18 5.77 -0.22
N GLY A 66 -10.13 4.51 -0.67
CA GLY A 66 -10.17 4.16 -2.08
C GLY A 66 -10.68 2.73 -2.28
N ALA A 67 -10.98 2.38 -3.52
CA ALA A 67 -11.32 1.02 -3.93
C ALA A 67 -10.10 0.08 -3.81
N GLY A 68 -9.67 -0.17 -2.56
CA GLY A 68 -8.43 -0.86 -2.19
C GLY A 68 -7.19 0.05 -2.32
N SER A 69 -6.03 -0.46 -1.85
CA SER A 69 -4.75 0.26 -1.96
C SER A 69 -4.38 0.59 -3.40
N THR A 70 -4.84 -0.19 -4.37
CA THR A 70 -4.65 0.09 -5.80
C THR A 70 -5.11 1.49 -6.20
N GLU A 71 -6.31 1.90 -5.79
CA GLU A 71 -6.81 3.24 -6.10
C GLU A 71 -6.07 4.32 -5.31
N VAL A 72 -5.73 4.06 -4.06
CA VAL A 72 -4.94 4.99 -3.25
C VAL A 72 -3.56 5.24 -3.88
N ILE A 73 -2.88 4.18 -4.33
CA ILE A 73 -1.61 4.30 -5.06
C ILE A 73 -1.80 5.16 -6.32
N ARG A 74 -2.87 4.90 -7.11
CA ARG A 74 -3.17 5.69 -8.30
C ARG A 74 -3.39 7.17 -7.98
N MET A 75 -4.16 7.47 -6.93
CA MET A 75 -4.39 8.85 -6.50
C MET A 75 -3.09 9.53 -6.08
N ALA A 76 -2.24 8.84 -5.33
CA ALA A 76 -0.94 9.36 -4.92
C ALA A 76 -0.04 9.62 -6.14
N MET A 77 0.07 8.65 -7.07
CA MET A 77 0.83 8.84 -8.31
C MET A 77 0.31 10.03 -9.11
N GLY A 78 -1.02 10.22 -9.19
CA GLY A 78 -1.62 11.37 -9.86
C GLY A 78 -1.33 12.71 -9.16
N ALA A 79 -1.32 12.72 -7.83
CA ALA A 79 -1.06 13.92 -7.03
C ALA A 79 0.38 14.44 -7.16
N TYR A 80 1.34 13.55 -7.33
CA TYR A 80 2.77 13.87 -7.47
C TYR A 80 3.26 13.88 -8.92
N ALA A 81 2.37 13.68 -9.90
CA ALA A 81 2.72 13.73 -11.31
C ALA A 81 3.20 15.12 -11.73
N SER A 82 4.33 15.15 -12.44
CA SER A 82 4.85 16.35 -13.11
C SER A 82 5.67 15.93 -14.34
N PRO A 83 5.94 16.82 -15.28
CA PRO A 83 6.66 16.47 -16.52
C PRO A 83 8.04 15.83 -16.30
N ASP A 84 8.68 16.11 -15.18
CA ASP A 84 10.01 15.62 -14.84
C ASP A 84 10.01 14.65 -13.67
N ALA A 85 8.83 14.24 -13.19
CA ALA A 85 8.72 13.33 -12.06
C ALA A 85 9.36 11.97 -12.34
N ARG A 86 9.98 11.39 -11.30
CA ARG A 86 10.59 10.08 -11.33
C ARG A 86 9.82 9.10 -10.44
N LEU A 87 9.70 7.86 -10.89
CA LEU A 87 9.29 6.73 -10.05
C LEU A 87 10.50 5.83 -9.82
N LEU A 88 10.86 5.65 -8.56
CA LEU A 88 11.89 4.71 -8.14
C LEU A 88 11.25 3.55 -7.38
N GLN A 89 11.47 2.33 -7.83
CA GLN A 89 10.98 1.12 -7.18
C GLN A 89 11.95 -0.04 -7.30
N ALA A 90 11.77 -1.06 -6.47
CA ALA A 90 12.50 -2.33 -6.64
C ALA A 90 11.95 -3.13 -7.84
N ASN A 91 12.72 -4.13 -8.29
CA ASN A 91 12.31 -5.11 -9.29
C ASN A 91 12.86 -6.49 -8.92
N PRO A 92 11.98 -7.51 -8.72
CA PRO A 92 10.52 -7.46 -8.79
C PRO A 92 9.88 -6.83 -7.54
N THR A 93 8.77 -6.12 -7.74
CA THR A 93 7.86 -5.64 -6.70
C THR A 93 6.42 -5.60 -7.22
N TYR A 94 5.45 -5.17 -6.42
CA TYR A 94 4.07 -5.05 -6.86
C TYR A 94 3.92 -3.97 -7.94
N GLU A 95 3.23 -4.30 -9.02
CA GLU A 95 3.30 -3.59 -10.31
C GLU A 95 2.55 -2.26 -10.34
N ASN A 96 1.61 -2.03 -9.42
CA ASN A 96 0.63 -0.94 -9.56
C ASN A 96 1.25 0.46 -9.69
N ALA A 97 2.33 0.77 -8.98
CA ALA A 97 2.97 2.08 -9.14
C ALA A 97 3.59 2.23 -10.54
N MET A 98 4.21 1.18 -11.05
CA MET A 98 4.76 1.12 -12.40
C MET A 98 3.69 1.26 -13.48
N ASP A 99 2.51 0.63 -13.29
CA ASP A 99 1.39 0.72 -14.23
C ASP A 99 0.89 2.15 -14.43
N TYR A 100 1.12 3.02 -13.45
CA TYR A 100 0.76 4.45 -13.53
C TYR A 100 1.92 5.33 -13.98
N ALA A 101 3.14 4.81 -14.11
CA ALA A 101 4.30 5.61 -14.50
C ALA A 101 4.11 6.23 -15.90
N GLU A 102 3.74 5.44 -16.90
CA GLU A 102 3.53 5.91 -18.27
C GLU A 102 2.36 6.89 -18.38
N PRO A 103 1.13 6.56 -17.90
CA PRO A 103 -0.02 7.49 -17.98
C PRO A 103 0.22 8.84 -17.30
N TYR A 104 1.03 8.88 -16.24
CA TYR A 104 1.37 10.09 -15.52
C TYR A 104 2.75 10.68 -15.88
N THR A 105 3.38 10.15 -16.92
CA THR A 105 4.65 10.67 -17.50
C THR A 105 5.87 10.58 -16.56
N TYR A 106 5.88 9.66 -15.61
CA TYR A 106 7.04 9.42 -14.77
C TYR A 106 8.20 8.78 -15.54
N ARG A 107 9.42 9.20 -15.22
CA ARG A 107 10.64 8.47 -15.61
C ARG A 107 10.85 7.32 -14.62
N LEU A 108 10.61 6.08 -15.10
CA LEU A 108 10.74 4.88 -14.28
C LEU A 108 12.21 4.49 -14.09
N GLU A 109 12.62 4.30 -12.84
CA GLU A 109 13.88 3.68 -12.44
C GLU A 109 13.61 2.46 -11.56
N GLN A 110 14.22 1.34 -11.91
CA GLN A 110 14.04 0.07 -11.19
C GLN A 110 15.38 -0.43 -10.63
N VAL A 111 15.39 -0.78 -9.35
CA VAL A 111 16.55 -1.31 -8.65
C VAL A 111 16.32 -2.80 -8.39
N PRO A 112 17.22 -3.69 -8.80
CA PRO A 112 17.15 -5.10 -8.41
C PRO A 112 17.10 -5.25 -6.90
N LEU A 113 16.36 -6.25 -6.43
CA LEU A 113 16.40 -6.67 -5.02
C LEU A 113 17.80 -7.20 -4.68
N THR A 114 18.11 -7.22 -3.40
CA THR A 114 19.32 -7.87 -2.85
C THR A 114 19.28 -9.41 -3.03
N ASP A 115 20.35 -10.12 -2.73
CA ASP A 115 20.41 -11.57 -2.86
C ASP A 115 19.41 -12.31 -1.95
N ASP A 116 19.00 -11.69 -0.84
CA ASP A 116 17.96 -12.18 0.06
C ASP A 116 16.55 -11.63 -0.25
N PHE A 117 16.39 -11.04 -1.43
CA PHE A 117 15.14 -10.48 -1.97
C PHE A 117 14.55 -9.34 -1.15
N ALA A 118 15.34 -8.62 -0.37
CA ALA A 118 14.94 -7.35 0.25
C ALA A 118 15.17 -6.18 -0.72
N HIS A 119 14.61 -5.01 -0.41
CA HIS A 119 14.94 -3.79 -1.14
C HIS A 119 16.41 -3.43 -0.92
N ASP A 120 17.13 -3.07 -1.97
CA ASP A 120 18.46 -2.46 -1.86
C ASP A 120 18.31 -0.98 -1.49
N VAL A 121 18.01 -0.74 -0.21
CA VAL A 121 17.69 0.59 0.32
C VAL A 121 18.85 1.56 0.10
N GLU A 122 20.09 1.10 0.28
CA GLU A 122 21.27 1.95 0.09
C GLU A 122 21.39 2.43 -1.36
N ARG A 123 21.20 1.52 -2.32
CA ARG A 123 21.24 1.87 -3.74
C ARG A 123 20.10 2.77 -4.15
N MET A 124 18.87 2.46 -3.70
CA MET A 124 17.69 3.29 -3.97
C MET A 124 17.88 4.70 -3.41
N ARG A 125 18.37 4.81 -2.17
CA ARG A 125 18.64 6.09 -1.53
C ARG A 125 19.67 6.91 -2.30
N ARG A 126 20.81 6.33 -2.66
CA ARG A 126 21.84 7.03 -3.45
C ARG A 126 21.30 7.57 -4.78
N LEU A 127 20.44 6.82 -5.45
CA LEU A 127 19.79 7.28 -6.69
C LEU A 127 18.88 8.47 -6.43
N ALA A 128 17.98 8.35 -5.46
CA ALA A 128 17.02 9.41 -5.13
C ALA A 128 17.71 10.70 -4.65
N GLU A 129 18.75 10.58 -3.82
CA GLU A 129 19.55 11.73 -3.35
C GLU A 129 20.38 12.40 -4.47
N GLY A 130 20.66 11.69 -5.54
CA GLY A 130 21.35 12.23 -6.72
C GLY A 130 20.45 13.03 -7.66
N TRP A 131 19.14 13.05 -7.45
CA TRP A 131 18.18 13.72 -8.29
C TRP A 131 17.59 14.96 -7.61
N THR A 132 17.34 16.00 -8.39
CA THR A 132 16.67 17.23 -7.95
C THR A 132 15.19 17.26 -8.34
N GLU A 133 14.79 16.39 -9.27
CA GLU A 133 13.41 16.27 -9.75
C GLU A 133 12.51 15.65 -8.68
N PRO A 134 11.20 15.95 -8.69
CA PRO A 134 10.23 15.27 -7.87
C PRO A 134 10.32 13.75 -8.05
N THR A 135 10.52 13.03 -6.98
CA THR A 135 10.76 11.58 -7.01
C THR A 135 9.79 10.86 -6.09
N VAL A 136 8.97 10.00 -6.67
CA VAL A 136 8.16 9.05 -5.90
C VAL A 136 8.99 7.77 -5.70
N VAL A 137 9.15 7.35 -4.46
CA VAL A 137 9.77 6.09 -4.08
C VAL A 137 8.68 5.13 -3.63
N TYR A 138 8.49 4.04 -4.37
CA TYR A 138 7.53 3.01 -4.01
C TYR A 138 8.22 1.85 -3.30
N ILE A 139 7.76 1.57 -2.07
CA ILE A 139 8.26 0.50 -1.20
C ILE A 139 7.11 -0.45 -0.86
N CYS A 140 7.12 -1.67 -1.38
CA CYS A 140 6.19 -2.72 -0.99
C CYS A 140 6.80 -3.55 0.14
N ASN A 141 6.35 -3.37 1.38
CA ASN A 141 6.96 -4.04 2.52
C ASN A 141 5.90 -4.54 3.54
N PRO A 142 5.67 -5.83 3.63
CA PRO A 142 6.33 -6.96 2.95
C PRO A 142 6.16 -6.95 1.43
N ASN A 143 7.21 -7.38 0.70
CA ASN A 143 7.23 -7.31 -0.74
C ASN A 143 6.35 -8.39 -1.40
N ASN A 144 5.67 -8.01 -2.45
CA ASN A 144 5.00 -8.90 -3.39
C ASN A 144 5.77 -8.82 -4.72
N PRO A 145 6.25 -9.94 -5.32
CA PRO A 145 5.83 -11.33 -5.08
C PRO A 145 6.73 -12.13 -4.13
N THR A 146 7.81 -11.59 -3.59
CA THR A 146 8.85 -12.38 -2.89
C THR A 146 8.44 -12.83 -1.48
N GLY A 147 7.51 -12.11 -0.83
CA GLY A 147 7.08 -12.38 0.53
C GLY A 147 8.13 -12.04 1.60
N THR A 148 9.21 -11.38 1.22
CA THR A 148 10.29 -10.94 2.09
C THR A 148 9.99 -9.60 2.73
N ILE A 149 10.65 -9.31 3.84
CA ILE A 149 10.66 -7.99 4.45
C ILE A 149 11.98 -7.28 4.18
N THR A 150 11.91 -5.95 4.08
CA THR A 150 13.05 -5.07 4.26
C THR A 150 13.02 -4.62 5.72
N PRO A 151 14.13 -4.75 6.49
CA PRO A 151 14.14 -4.34 7.88
C PRO A 151 13.75 -2.88 8.04
N SER A 152 12.80 -2.60 8.94
CA SER A 152 12.25 -1.24 9.09
C SER A 152 13.28 -0.22 9.52
N ALA A 153 14.31 -0.63 10.26
CA ALA A 153 15.41 0.26 10.65
C ALA A 153 16.15 0.87 9.46
N GLU A 154 16.32 0.11 8.36
CA GLU A 154 16.97 0.61 7.14
C GLU A 154 16.14 1.70 6.44
N LEU A 155 14.82 1.55 6.48
CA LEU A 155 13.88 2.52 5.93
C LEU A 155 13.72 3.75 6.82
N ASP A 156 13.74 3.57 8.14
CA ASP A 156 13.60 4.65 9.12
C ASP A 156 14.68 5.72 8.94
N ASP A 157 15.94 5.31 8.74
CA ASP A 157 17.05 6.23 8.50
C ASP A 157 16.86 7.05 7.22
N TRP A 158 16.25 6.44 6.20
CA TRP A 158 15.97 7.14 4.94
C TRP A 158 14.78 8.09 5.09
N PHE A 159 13.69 7.65 5.71
CA PHE A 159 12.53 8.50 5.96
C PHE A 159 12.90 9.74 6.80
N ALA A 160 13.77 9.56 7.81
CA ALA A 160 14.20 10.64 8.68
C ALA A 160 14.99 11.75 7.94
N SER A 161 15.75 11.37 6.92
CA SER A 161 16.75 12.25 6.28
C SER A 161 16.45 12.59 4.82
N ALA A 162 15.39 12.04 4.25
CA ALA A 162 15.03 12.26 2.85
C ALA A 162 14.78 13.75 2.55
N SER A 163 15.24 14.17 1.36
CA SER A 163 15.02 15.50 0.84
C SER A 163 13.55 15.77 0.51
N ASP A 164 13.16 17.04 0.47
CA ASP A 164 11.77 17.47 0.26
C ASP A 164 11.21 17.11 -1.12
N ASN A 165 12.08 16.84 -2.10
CA ASN A 165 11.68 16.38 -3.43
C ASN A 165 11.41 14.87 -3.50
N VAL A 166 11.65 14.11 -2.42
CA VAL A 166 11.42 12.66 -2.33
C VAL A 166 10.14 12.40 -1.57
N PHE A 167 9.23 11.68 -2.20
CA PHE A 167 7.96 11.26 -1.63
C PHE A 167 7.87 9.73 -1.59
N PHE A 168 7.48 9.16 -0.46
CA PHE A 168 7.38 7.73 -0.26
C PHE A 168 5.94 7.25 -0.29
N ILE A 169 5.69 6.19 -1.07
CA ILE A 169 4.50 5.34 -0.97
C ILE A 169 4.95 4.01 -0.40
N VAL A 170 4.60 3.74 0.86
CA VAL A 170 4.91 2.49 1.56
C VAL A 170 3.68 1.60 1.55
N ASP A 171 3.71 0.56 0.72
CA ASP A 171 2.59 -0.37 0.60
C ASP A 171 2.68 -1.47 1.66
N GLU A 172 1.85 -1.37 2.67
CA GLU A 172 1.73 -2.27 3.80
C GLU A 172 0.55 -3.25 3.67
N ALA A 173 0.17 -3.63 2.46
CA ALA A 173 -0.97 -4.54 2.23
C ALA A 173 -0.84 -5.88 2.99
N TYR A 174 0.39 -6.32 3.24
CA TYR A 174 0.71 -7.56 3.94
C TYR A 174 1.23 -7.37 5.38
N TYR A 175 1.28 -6.14 5.89
CA TYR A 175 1.70 -5.83 7.26
C TYR A 175 1.10 -6.75 8.33
N PRO A 176 -0.23 -7.07 8.31
CA PRO A 176 -0.82 -7.85 9.39
C PRO A 176 -0.39 -9.32 9.44
N PHE A 177 0.36 -9.80 8.44
CA PHE A 177 0.87 -11.18 8.40
C PHE A 177 2.30 -11.30 8.93
N VAL A 178 2.97 -10.18 9.24
CA VAL A 178 4.37 -10.21 9.66
C VAL A 178 4.47 -10.65 11.12
N ASN A 179 5.38 -11.60 11.35
CA ASN A 179 5.80 -12.05 12.68
C ASN A 179 7.34 -12.06 12.74
N ASP A 180 7.95 -10.91 12.46
CA ASP A 180 9.40 -10.72 12.51
C ASP A 180 9.70 -9.42 13.27
N SER A 181 10.54 -9.50 14.29
CA SER A 181 10.88 -8.37 15.16
C SER A 181 11.68 -7.27 14.46
N ARG A 182 12.21 -7.53 13.27
CA ARG A 182 12.91 -6.53 12.44
C ARG A 182 11.94 -5.65 11.65
N TYR A 183 10.65 -5.98 11.67
CA TYR A 183 9.61 -5.25 10.95
C TYR A 183 8.69 -4.51 11.90
N TRP A 184 8.45 -3.25 11.62
CA TRP A 184 7.38 -2.42 12.16
C TRP A 184 6.85 -1.50 11.06
N SER A 185 5.62 -1.01 11.25
CA SER A 185 4.98 -0.12 10.28
C SER A 185 5.70 1.22 10.15
N ALA A 186 5.65 1.80 8.96
CA ALA A 186 6.07 3.18 8.70
C ALA A 186 5.07 4.24 9.23
N GLU A 187 4.06 3.84 10.02
CA GLU A 187 3.00 4.71 10.55
C GLU A 187 3.54 5.93 11.32
N LYS A 188 4.59 5.73 12.11
CA LYS A 188 5.28 6.84 12.78
C LYS A 188 5.68 7.92 11.76
N TRP A 189 6.29 7.53 10.67
CA TRP A 189 6.78 8.44 9.65
C TRP A 189 5.66 9.11 8.85
N ALA A 190 4.59 8.40 8.55
CA ALA A 190 3.40 8.97 7.93
C ALA A 190 2.74 10.05 8.82
N ASN A 191 2.89 9.94 10.14
CA ASN A 191 2.38 10.93 11.09
C ASN A 191 3.31 12.14 11.26
N GLU A 192 4.63 11.94 11.16
CA GLU A 192 5.64 12.95 11.44
C GLU A 192 6.14 13.68 10.18
N ARG A 193 6.00 13.06 8.99
CA ARG A 193 6.57 13.55 7.74
C ARG A 193 5.51 13.66 6.64
N PRO A 194 5.32 14.85 6.02
CA PRO A 194 4.30 15.05 4.99
C PRO A 194 4.61 14.33 3.66
N ASN A 195 5.83 13.83 3.51
CA ASN A 195 6.29 13.12 2.33
C ASN A 195 6.30 11.59 2.47
N VAL A 196 5.63 11.04 3.49
CA VAL A 196 5.47 9.59 3.68
C VAL A 196 3.98 9.25 3.71
N LEU A 197 3.56 8.42 2.76
CA LEU A 197 2.22 7.85 2.69
C LEU A 197 2.32 6.34 2.92
N ILE A 198 1.50 5.79 3.81
CA ILE A 198 1.30 4.34 3.90
C ILE A 198 0.00 3.92 3.22
N THR A 199 -0.01 2.77 2.57
CA THR A 199 -1.23 2.18 2.02
C THR A 199 -1.53 0.86 2.69
N ARG A 200 -2.81 0.63 3.01
CA ARG A 200 -3.33 -0.61 3.61
C ARG A 200 -4.58 -1.06 2.90
N THR A 201 -5.02 -2.29 3.13
CA THR A 201 -6.16 -2.84 2.43
C THR A 201 -6.97 -3.81 3.28
N PHE A 202 -8.27 -3.82 3.08
CA PHE A 202 -9.15 -4.86 3.61
C PHE A 202 -9.17 -6.14 2.74
N SER A 203 -8.50 -6.12 1.58
CA SER A 203 -8.54 -7.21 0.60
C SER A 203 -7.84 -8.49 1.07
N LYS A 204 -6.80 -8.37 1.90
CA LYS A 204 -5.92 -9.49 2.24
C LYS A 204 -6.34 -10.18 3.54
N LEU A 205 -5.89 -9.70 4.70
CA LEU A 205 -6.22 -10.33 5.99
C LEU A 205 -7.73 -10.40 6.24
N TYR A 206 -8.45 -9.36 5.91
CA TYR A 206 -9.89 -9.26 6.17
C TYR A 206 -10.76 -9.99 5.13
N GLY A 207 -10.18 -10.51 4.05
CA GLY A 207 -10.87 -11.35 3.07
C GLY A 207 -11.95 -10.63 2.25
N ILE A 208 -11.86 -9.29 2.10
CA ILE A 208 -12.90 -8.46 1.45
C ILE A 208 -12.42 -7.92 0.09
N ALA A 209 -11.65 -8.72 -0.64
CA ALA A 209 -11.07 -8.28 -1.91
C ALA A 209 -12.10 -7.94 -2.99
N GLY A 210 -13.25 -8.57 -2.96
CA GLY A 210 -14.32 -8.36 -3.94
C GLY A 210 -15.26 -7.19 -3.64
N LEU A 211 -15.17 -6.58 -2.46
CA LEU A 211 -15.96 -5.40 -2.09
C LEU A 211 -15.08 -4.16 -2.26
N ARG A 212 -15.45 -3.33 -3.24
CA ARG A 212 -14.67 -2.16 -3.64
C ARG A 212 -15.37 -0.87 -3.26
#